data_b08c8ea84973b520cf289a2667a6c559
#
_entry.id   b08c8ea84973b520cf289a2667a6c559
#
_cell.length_a   1.000
_cell.length_b   1.000
_cell.length_c   1.000
_cell.angle_alpha   90.00
_cell.angle_beta   90.00
_cell.angle_gamma   90.00
#
_symmetry.space_group_name_H-M   'P 1'
#
loop_
_entity.id
_entity.type
_entity.pdbx_description
1 polymer ?
#
loop_
_entity_poly.entity_id
_entity_poly.type
_entity_poly.pdbx_seq_one_letter_code
_entity_poly.pdbx_strand_id
1 'polypeptide(L)'
;NYTPKLIAESIKKNSNININNISSINYKLFPSPRLRLLGSYLEFEKSILIVEDAEIDIILNPLSVINYKIINYNKILIKRGFSIIKINKANQLFSYIKKNKKKINIEKNNIILLKENKKLFEISDGQVKLSSSKKNQQLNINGLFFDHKTSFILKNRFDGSTKIILKIPKLDISTEIILEGKNNFKTYEGLANIKVLNNFFQFNFVKKKNIIIKKGFLRSSMINSLFEGEVFFNPFFSFHLDIEPSTLNTGNLI
;
A
#
# COMPACT_ATOMS: atom_id res chain seq x y z
N ASN A 1 -5.19 -2.51 36.87
CA ASN A 1 -5.62 -3.42 35.79
C ASN A 1 -5.96 -2.63 34.53
N TYR A 2 -5.45 -3.06 33.39
CA TYR A 2 -5.78 -2.47 32.10
C TYR A 2 -7.19 -2.92 31.67
N THR A 3 -8.11 -1.97 31.53
CA THR A 3 -9.48 -2.25 31.05
C THR A 3 -9.57 -2.00 29.54
N PRO A 4 -10.50 -2.66 28.80
CA PRO A 4 -10.71 -2.41 27.38
C PRO A 4 -10.93 -0.93 27.06
N LYS A 5 -11.71 -0.23 27.91
CA LYS A 5 -12.02 1.20 27.76
C LYS A 5 -10.77 2.06 27.86
N LEU A 6 -9.94 1.85 28.90
CA LEU A 6 -8.70 2.60 29.09
C LEU A 6 -7.72 2.42 27.92
N ILE A 7 -7.61 1.19 27.41
CA ILE A 7 -6.77 0.88 26.25
C ILE A 7 -7.28 1.60 25.01
N ALA A 8 -8.57 1.47 24.69
CA ALA A 8 -9.18 2.08 23.52
C ALA A 8 -9.05 3.62 23.55
N GLU A 9 -9.33 4.26 24.67
CA GLU A 9 -9.19 5.72 24.85
C GLU A 9 -7.74 6.17 24.68
N SER A 10 -6.79 5.45 25.27
CA SER A 10 -5.37 5.78 25.15
C SER A 10 -4.86 5.66 23.71
N ILE A 11 -5.25 4.62 22.99
CA ILE A 11 -4.85 4.43 21.60
C ILE A 11 -5.53 5.46 20.70
N LYS A 12 -6.80 5.74 20.90
CA LYS A 12 -7.51 6.80 20.19
C LYS A 12 -6.82 8.15 20.37
N LYS A 13 -6.48 8.52 21.61
CA LYS A 13 -5.80 9.79 21.93
C LYS A 13 -4.41 9.90 21.30
N ASN A 14 -3.63 8.81 21.31
CA ASN A 14 -2.24 8.83 20.91
C ASN A 14 -2.01 8.51 19.43
N SER A 15 -2.93 7.79 18.77
CA SER A 15 -2.76 7.31 17.38
C SER A 15 -3.98 7.52 16.50
N ASN A 16 -5.06 8.10 17.03
CA ASN A 16 -6.30 8.32 16.29
C ASN A 16 -6.85 7.03 15.62
N ILE A 17 -6.72 5.92 16.34
CA ILE A 17 -7.25 4.60 15.97
C ILE A 17 -8.39 4.27 16.93
N ASN A 18 -9.55 3.95 16.41
CA ASN A 18 -10.64 3.37 17.18
C ASN A 18 -10.42 1.87 17.30
N ILE A 19 -10.48 1.32 18.50
CA ILE A 19 -10.44 -0.12 18.76
C ILE A 19 -11.74 -0.51 19.42
N ASN A 20 -12.43 -1.50 18.86
CA ASN A 20 -13.68 -2.05 19.36
C ASN A 20 -13.60 -3.59 19.40
N ASN A 21 -14.59 -4.22 20.02
CA ASN A 21 -14.78 -5.68 20.05
C ASN A 21 -13.57 -6.44 20.60
N ILE A 22 -12.96 -5.94 21.69
CA ILE A 22 -11.86 -6.64 22.35
C ILE A 22 -12.43 -7.84 23.09
N SER A 23 -12.15 -9.06 22.60
CA SER A 23 -12.65 -10.31 23.21
C SER A 23 -11.84 -10.67 24.46
N SER A 24 -10.52 -10.44 24.47
CA SER A 24 -9.67 -10.68 25.62
C SER A 24 -8.43 -9.79 25.66
N ILE A 25 -7.91 -9.57 26.84
CA ILE A 25 -6.68 -8.80 27.08
C ILE A 25 -5.73 -9.66 27.88
N ASN A 26 -4.54 -9.88 27.35
CA ASN A 26 -3.46 -10.60 28.02
C ASN A 26 -2.23 -9.69 28.16
N TYR A 27 -1.67 -9.64 29.37
CA TYR A 27 -0.42 -8.95 29.63
C TYR A 27 0.77 -9.92 29.49
N LYS A 28 1.80 -9.52 28.75
CA LYS A 28 3.05 -10.28 28.60
C LYS A 28 4.25 -9.39 28.86
N LEU A 29 5.21 -9.87 29.66
CA LEU A 29 6.42 -9.12 30.01
C LEU A 29 7.56 -9.33 28.99
N PHE A 30 7.75 -10.55 28.53
CA PHE A 30 8.86 -10.92 27.66
C PHE A 30 8.45 -11.17 26.21
N PRO A 31 9.34 -10.89 25.23
CA PRO A 31 10.65 -10.22 25.31
C PRO A 31 10.57 -8.72 25.58
N SER A 32 9.40 -8.12 25.47
CA SER A 32 9.11 -6.72 25.81
C SER A 32 7.70 -6.62 26.40
N PRO A 33 7.46 -5.73 27.39
CA PRO A 33 6.14 -5.56 27.98
C PRO A 33 5.12 -5.17 26.92
N ARG A 34 4.01 -5.92 26.88
CA ARG A 34 2.96 -5.72 25.87
C ARG A 34 1.59 -6.11 26.38
N LEU A 35 0.60 -5.46 25.84
CA LEU A 35 -0.79 -5.85 25.95
C LEU A 35 -1.18 -6.56 24.65
N ARG A 36 -1.68 -7.79 24.77
CA ARG A 36 -2.21 -8.57 23.66
C ARG A 36 -3.72 -8.52 23.71
N LEU A 37 -4.34 -8.02 22.65
CA LEU A 37 -5.78 -7.96 22.45
C LEU A 37 -6.14 -9.01 21.37
N LEU A 38 -7.22 -9.75 21.60
CA LEU A 38 -7.72 -10.75 20.65
C LEU A 38 -9.11 -10.38 20.14
N GLY A 39 -9.45 -10.81 18.91
CA GLY A 39 -10.74 -10.62 18.28
C GLY A 39 -11.12 -9.14 18.12
N SER A 40 -10.13 -8.30 17.83
CA SER A 40 -10.29 -6.87 17.86
C SER A 40 -10.61 -6.31 16.47
N TYR A 41 -11.48 -5.29 16.45
CA TYR A 41 -11.74 -4.45 15.28
C TYR A 41 -11.01 -3.12 15.45
N LEU A 42 -10.23 -2.73 14.44
CA LEU A 42 -9.56 -1.44 14.40
C LEU A 42 -10.03 -0.63 13.21
N GLU A 43 -10.31 0.62 13.47
CA GLU A 43 -10.59 1.59 12.42
C GLU A 43 -9.65 2.78 12.55
N PHE A 44 -8.85 2.99 11.52
CA PHE A 44 -7.99 4.15 11.41
C PHE A 44 -8.79 5.38 10.99
N GLU A 45 -8.25 6.56 11.28
CA GLU A 45 -8.89 7.85 10.98
C GLU A 45 -9.61 7.83 9.62
N LYS A 46 -10.91 8.20 9.60
CA LYS A 46 -11.75 8.26 8.40
C LYS A 46 -11.89 6.93 7.64
N SER A 47 -11.76 5.81 8.30
CA SER A 47 -11.86 4.46 7.71
C SER A 47 -10.94 4.24 6.50
N ILE A 48 -9.70 4.79 6.56
CA ILE A 48 -8.70 4.64 5.50
C ILE A 48 -8.20 3.19 5.46
N LEU A 49 -8.00 2.63 6.65
CA LEU A 49 -7.60 1.27 6.91
C LEU A 49 -8.52 0.72 8.00
N ILE A 50 -9.12 -0.41 7.73
CA ILE A 50 -9.94 -1.17 8.68
C ILE A 50 -9.25 -2.52 8.87
N VAL A 51 -9.19 -3.00 10.11
CA VAL A 51 -8.67 -4.33 10.42
C VAL A 51 -9.68 -5.08 11.27
N GLU A 52 -10.01 -6.30 10.84
CA GLU A 52 -11.03 -7.15 11.44
C GLU A 52 -10.41 -8.44 11.97
N ASP A 53 -10.97 -8.99 13.04
CA ASP A 53 -10.57 -10.25 13.68
C ASP A 53 -9.07 -10.38 13.99
N ALA A 54 -8.46 -9.26 14.39
CA ALA A 54 -7.03 -9.19 14.59
C ALA A 54 -6.57 -9.56 16.00
N GLU A 55 -5.37 -10.13 16.07
CA GLU A 55 -4.53 -10.15 17.26
C GLU A 55 -3.66 -8.90 17.27
N ILE A 56 -3.74 -8.09 18.32
CA ILE A 56 -3.02 -6.82 18.43
C ILE A 56 -2.06 -6.89 19.60
N ASP A 57 -0.76 -6.74 19.34
CA ASP A 57 0.25 -6.54 20.37
C ASP A 57 0.58 -5.04 20.48
N ILE A 58 0.23 -4.41 21.60
CA ILE A 58 0.62 -3.04 21.95
C ILE A 58 1.91 -3.12 22.75
N ILE A 59 3.02 -2.75 22.14
CA ILE A 59 4.35 -2.79 22.77
C ILE A 59 4.51 -1.56 23.66
N LEU A 60 4.48 -1.78 24.96
CA LEU A 60 4.54 -0.73 25.95
C LEU A 60 5.97 -0.17 26.07
N ASN A 61 6.05 1.10 26.46
CA ASN A 61 7.30 1.63 26.97
C ASN A 61 7.56 0.98 28.33
N PRO A 62 8.77 0.48 28.63
CA PRO A 62 9.10 -0.14 29.93
C PRO A 62 8.70 0.72 31.14
N LEU A 63 8.86 2.03 31.05
CA LEU A 63 8.46 2.97 32.10
C LEU A 63 6.93 3.01 32.35
N SER A 64 6.12 2.62 31.37
CA SER A 64 4.65 2.55 31.53
C SER A 64 4.19 1.39 32.40
N VAL A 65 5.06 0.41 32.62
CA VAL A 65 4.77 -0.73 33.51
C VAL A 65 4.67 -0.28 34.94
N ILE A 66 5.43 0.76 35.31
CA ILE A 66 5.44 1.33 36.68
C ILE A 66 4.20 2.19 36.92
N ASN A 67 3.70 2.89 35.89
CA ASN A 67 2.50 3.73 35.99
C ASN A 67 1.41 3.26 35.02
N TYR A 68 0.62 2.27 35.47
CA TYR A 68 -0.47 1.68 34.68
C TYR A 68 -1.67 2.60 34.39
N LYS A 69 -1.73 3.80 34.97
CA LYS A 69 -2.77 4.78 34.68
C LYS A 69 -2.58 5.44 33.31
N ILE A 70 -1.35 5.45 32.78
CA ILE A 70 -1.00 6.05 31.49
C ILE A 70 -0.39 4.99 30.59
N ILE A 71 -1.12 4.61 29.54
CA ILE A 71 -0.61 3.67 28.54
C ILE A 71 0.29 4.42 27.57
N ASN A 72 1.59 4.35 27.77
CA ASN A 72 2.56 4.85 26.81
C ASN A 72 3.16 3.66 26.05
N TYR A 73 3.07 3.67 24.72
CA TYR A 73 3.51 2.59 23.86
C TYR A 73 4.37 3.12 22.72
N ASN A 74 5.25 2.25 22.19
CA ASN A 74 6.18 2.57 21.13
C ASN A 74 5.70 2.07 19.78
N LYS A 75 4.97 0.94 19.76
CA LYS A 75 4.58 0.24 18.56
C LYS A 75 3.25 -0.49 18.74
N ILE A 76 2.45 -0.52 17.71
CA ILE A 76 1.30 -1.42 17.55
C ILE A 76 1.67 -2.45 16.48
N LEU A 77 1.56 -3.73 16.82
CA LEU A 77 1.76 -4.83 15.92
C LEU A 77 0.44 -5.58 15.78
N ILE A 78 -0.11 -5.57 14.58
CA ILE A 78 -1.37 -6.21 14.21
C ILE A 78 -1.01 -7.51 13.51
N LYS A 79 -1.52 -8.63 13.99
CA LYS A 79 -1.24 -9.96 13.45
C LYS A 79 -2.54 -10.69 13.20
N ARG A 80 -2.55 -11.44 12.11
CA ARG A 80 -3.71 -12.24 11.70
C ARG A 80 -4.94 -11.37 11.50
N GLY A 81 -5.92 -11.83 10.76
CA GLY A 81 -7.13 -11.09 10.46
C GLY A 81 -7.16 -10.52 9.04
N PHE A 82 -8.09 -9.61 8.80
CA PHE A 82 -8.33 -9.00 7.49
C PHE A 82 -8.04 -7.52 7.55
N SER A 83 -7.23 -7.02 6.62
CA SER A 83 -6.89 -5.60 6.51
C SER A 83 -7.45 -5.02 5.23
N ILE A 84 -8.39 -4.10 5.34
CA ILE A 84 -9.06 -3.45 4.20
C ILE A 84 -8.46 -2.06 4.01
N ILE A 85 -7.81 -1.83 2.87
CA ILE A 85 -7.17 -0.55 2.52
C ILE A 85 -7.96 0.10 1.38
N LYS A 86 -8.45 1.32 1.60
CA LYS A 86 -9.16 2.11 0.59
C LYS A 86 -8.17 2.98 -0.20
N ILE A 87 -7.87 2.58 -1.44
CA ILE A 87 -6.86 3.26 -2.29
C ILE A 87 -7.25 4.69 -2.63
N ASN A 88 -8.54 4.97 -2.82
CA ASN A 88 -9.02 6.32 -3.07
C ASN A 88 -8.75 7.30 -1.92
N LYS A 89 -8.41 6.79 -0.74
CA LYS A 89 -8.03 7.56 0.46
C LYS A 89 -6.51 7.57 0.73
N ALA A 90 -5.67 7.16 -0.22
CA ALA A 90 -4.22 7.05 -0.05
C ALA A 90 -3.57 8.35 0.47
N ASN A 91 -3.98 9.52 -0.05
CA ASN A 91 -3.47 10.80 0.43
C ASN A 91 -3.78 11.07 1.92
N GLN A 92 -4.95 10.60 2.39
CA GLN A 92 -5.32 10.70 3.80
C GLN A 92 -4.45 9.76 4.63
N LEU A 93 -4.13 8.55 4.11
CA LEU A 93 -3.21 7.62 4.76
C LEU A 93 -1.82 8.25 4.95
N PHE A 94 -1.28 8.92 3.93
CA PHE A 94 -0.02 9.62 4.06
C PHE A 94 -0.08 10.79 5.07
N SER A 95 -1.18 11.54 5.08
CA SER A 95 -1.39 12.59 6.09
C SER A 95 -1.44 12.01 7.50
N TYR A 96 -2.11 10.86 7.67
CA TYR A 96 -2.14 10.12 8.91
C TYR A 96 -0.74 9.66 9.35
N ILE A 97 0.04 9.04 8.45
CA ILE A 97 1.41 8.57 8.71
C ILE A 97 2.30 9.75 9.14
N LYS A 98 2.16 10.92 8.50
CA LYS A 98 2.92 12.12 8.83
C LYS A 98 2.63 12.63 10.24
N LYS A 99 1.37 12.61 10.66
CA LYS A 99 0.93 13.08 11.99
C LYS A 99 1.27 12.08 13.09
N ASN A 100 1.22 10.80 12.79
CA ASN A 100 1.38 9.75 13.78
C ASN A 100 2.84 9.32 13.91
N LYS A 101 3.43 9.58 15.09
CA LYS A 101 4.81 9.21 15.41
C LYS A 101 4.98 7.74 15.83
N LYS A 102 3.87 7.03 16.07
CA LYS A 102 3.90 5.63 16.54
C LYS A 102 4.10 4.67 15.36
N LYS A 103 4.89 3.64 15.56
CA LYS A 103 5.10 2.60 14.55
C LYS A 103 3.92 1.64 14.53
N ILE A 104 3.34 1.43 13.36
CA ILE A 104 2.26 0.47 13.15
C ILE A 104 2.71 -0.52 12.09
N ASN A 105 2.73 -1.80 12.45
CA ASN A 105 3.04 -2.89 11.55
C ASN A 105 1.86 -3.85 11.51
N ILE A 106 1.54 -4.33 10.33
CA ILE A 106 0.56 -5.40 10.10
C ILE A 106 1.33 -6.59 9.54
N GLU A 107 1.13 -7.78 10.08
CA GLU A 107 1.87 -9.00 9.70
C GLU A 107 0.91 -10.19 9.65
N LYS A 108 1.10 -11.08 8.67
CA LYS A 108 0.29 -12.31 8.49
C LYS A 108 -1.21 -12.02 8.39
N ASN A 109 -1.56 -11.02 7.59
CA ASN A 109 -2.94 -10.60 7.36
C ASN A 109 -3.36 -10.89 5.91
N ASN A 110 -4.65 -11.10 5.70
CA ASN A 110 -5.23 -11.01 4.37
C ASN A 110 -5.52 -9.54 4.07
N ILE A 111 -4.84 -8.98 3.07
CA ILE A 111 -4.92 -7.57 2.72
C ILE A 111 -5.81 -7.41 1.51
N ILE A 112 -6.91 -6.69 1.67
CA ILE A 112 -7.87 -6.38 0.61
C ILE A 112 -7.70 -4.92 0.22
N LEU A 113 -7.41 -4.68 -1.06
CA LEU A 113 -7.34 -3.34 -1.61
C LEU A 113 -8.66 -3.00 -2.28
N LEU A 114 -9.32 -1.93 -1.82
CA LEU A 114 -10.60 -1.47 -2.36
C LEU A 114 -10.46 -0.13 -3.09
N LYS A 115 -11.19 0.02 -4.20
CA LYS A 115 -11.47 1.29 -4.84
C LYS A 115 -12.98 1.44 -4.96
N GLU A 116 -13.55 2.48 -4.36
CA GLU A 116 -15.00 2.77 -4.40
C GLU A 116 -15.86 1.53 -4.04
N ASN A 117 -15.47 0.83 -2.97
CA ASN A 117 -16.07 -0.41 -2.47
C ASN A 117 -15.95 -1.63 -3.41
N LYS A 118 -15.26 -1.53 -4.54
CA LYS A 118 -14.92 -2.67 -5.39
C LYS A 118 -13.57 -3.24 -5.00
N LYS A 119 -13.50 -4.56 -4.81
CA LYS A 119 -12.26 -5.28 -4.56
C LYS A 119 -11.39 -5.25 -5.82
N LEU A 120 -10.19 -4.70 -5.72
CA LEU A 120 -9.18 -4.70 -6.79
C LEU A 120 -8.32 -5.95 -6.72
N PHE A 121 -7.69 -6.18 -5.57
CA PHE A 121 -6.95 -7.42 -5.30
C PHE A 121 -6.91 -7.77 -3.83
N GLU A 122 -6.55 -9.03 -3.59
CA GLU A 122 -6.28 -9.58 -2.28
C GLU A 122 -4.86 -10.14 -2.24
N ILE A 123 -4.17 -9.86 -1.14
CA ILE A 123 -2.82 -10.35 -0.86
C ILE A 123 -2.92 -11.17 0.41
N SER A 124 -2.66 -12.47 0.33
CA SER A 124 -2.61 -13.37 1.46
C SER A 124 -1.24 -13.34 2.15
N ASP A 125 -1.17 -13.77 3.40
CA ASP A 125 0.02 -13.73 4.27
C ASP A 125 0.73 -12.37 4.23
N GLY A 126 -0.09 -11.33 4.17
CA GLY A 126 0.34 -9.98 3.88
C GLY A 126 1.01 -9.28 5.05
N GLN A 127 1.99 -8.44 4.72
CA GLN A 127 2.66 -7.54 5.64
C GLN A 127 2.53 -6.11 5.14
N VAL A 128 2.03 -5.20 6.01
CA VAL A 128 1.97 -3.77 5.74
C VAL A 128 2.92 -3.03 6.66
N LYS A 129 3.78 -2.21 6.07
CA LYS A 129 4.65 -1.29 6.81
C LYS A 129 4.37 0.14 6.37
N LEU A 130 4.02 0.97 7.33
CA LEU A 130 3.82 2.39 7.16
C LEU A 130 5.02 3.12 7.76
N SER A 131 5.67 3.97 6.98
CA SER A 131 6.83 4.75 7.44
C SER A 131 6.78 6.18 6.94
N SER A 132 7.31 7.09 7.76
CA SER A 132 7.51 8.49 7.40
C SER A 132 8.92 8.90 7.78
N SER A 133 9.61 9.59 6.88
CA SER A 133 10.92 10.16 7.10
C SER A 133 10.93 11.66 6.72
N LYS A 134 12.04 12.36 6.91
CA LYS A 134 12.18 13.75 6.47
C LYS A 134 12.09 13.93 4.95
N LYS A 135 12.30 12.87 4.16
CA LYS A 135 12.34 12.95 2.68
C LYS A 135 11.12 12.34 2.00
N ASN A 136 10.43 11.42 2.66
CA ASN A 136 9.30 10.71 2.03
C ASN A 136 8.39 10.01 3.05
N GLN A 137 7.20 9.66 2.58
CA GLN A 137 6.23 8.79 3.23
C GLN A 137 6.06 7.55 2.37
N GLN A 138 5.97 6.39 2.99
CA GLN A 138 5.99 5.13 2.28
C GLN A 138 5.02 4.13 2.90
N LEU A 139 4.24 3.48 2.02
CA LEU A 139 3.44 2.30 2.29
C LEU A 139 4.09 1.14 1.56
N ASN A 140 4.49 0.11 2.29
CA ASN A 140 4.98 -1.15 1.72
C ASN A 140 3.99 -2.25 2.05
N ILE A 141 3.59 -3.00 1.04
CA ILE A 141 2.77 -4.20 1.17
C ILE A 141 3.54 -5.34 0.54
N ASN A 142 3.81 -6.40 1.30
CA ASN A 142 4.40 -7.63 0.81
C ASN A 142 3.48 -8.78 1.17
N GLY A 143 3.45 -9.84 0.39
CA GLY A 143 2.64 -11.03 0.64
C GLY A 143 2.54 -11.92 -0.58
N LEU A 144 1.48 -12.70 -0.67
CA LEU A 144 1.22 -13.61 -1.79
C LEU A 144 0.02 -13.11 -2.59
N PHE A 145 0.19 -12.96 -3.89
CA PHE A 145 -0.86 -12.70 -4.86
C PHE A 145 -0.91 -13.88 -5.83
N PHE A 146 -2.02 -14.62 -5.86
CA PHE A 146 -2.11 -15.91 -6.57
C PHE A 146 -0.92 -16.82 -6.24
N ASP A 147 -0.59 -16.99 -4.96
CA ASP A 147 0.52 -17.79 -4.43
C ASP A 147 1.93 -17.35 -4.88
N HIS A 148 2.04 -16.19 -5.52
CA HIS A 148 3.31 -15.61 -5.90
C HIS A 148 3.74 -14.48 -4.98
N LYS A 149 4.97 -14.52 -4.51
CA LYS A 149 5.56 -13.43 -3.71
C LYS A 149 5.42 -12.11 -4.46
N THR A 150 4.75 -11.17 -3.81
CA THR A 150 4.42 -9.87 -4.38
C THR A 150 4.89 -8.76 -3.45
N SER A 151 5.42 -7.71 -4.01
CA SER A 151 5.79 -6.49 -3.31
C SER A 151 5.15 -5.29 -3.99
N PHE A 152 4.40 -4.51 -3.21
CA PHE A 152 3.82 -3.24 -3.63
C PHE A 152 4.36 -2.12 -2.75
N ILE A 153 4.88 -1.06 -3.37
CA ILE A 153 5.43 0.11 -2.70
C ILE A 153 4.77 1.36 -3.26
N LEU A 154 4.15 2.12 -2.38
CA LEU A 154 3.66 3.46 -2.69
C LEU A 154 4.48 4.47 -1.88
N LYS A 155 5.20 5.35 -2.56
CA LYS A 155 6.12 6.32 -1.97
C LYS A 155 5.74 7.72 -2.40
N ASN A 156 5.36 8.55 -1.44
CA ASN A 156 5.10 9.96 -1.66
C ASN A 156 6.32 10.78 -1.20
N ARG A 157 6.90 11.56 -2.11
CA ARG A 157 8.05 12.43 -1.84
C ARG A 157 7.57 13.84 -1.50
N PHE A 158 8.38 14.59 -0.76
CA PHE A 158 8.04 15.97 -0.40
C PHE A 158 8.14 16.96 -1.57
N ASP A 159 8.76 16.56 -2.68
CA ASP A 159 8.73 17.32 -3.94
C ASP A 159 7.38 17.25 -4.67
N GLY A 160 6.42 16.50 -4.10
CA GLY A 160 5.09 16.28 -4.65
C GLY A 160 5.01 15.09 -5.60
N SER A 161 6.12 14.44 -5.93
CA SER A 161 6.09 13.24 -6.78
C SER A 161 5.64 12.01 -6.00
N THR A 162 4.92 11.11 -6.69
CA THR A 162 4.49 9.82 -6.14
C THR A 162 5.08 8.70 -6.98
N LYS A 163 5.78 7.77 -6.32
CA LYS A 163 6.33 6.57 -6.96
C LYS A 163 5.54 5.35 -6.54
N ILE A 164 5.10 4.57 -7.52
CA ILE A 164 4.38 3.30 -7.35
C ILE A 164 5.26 2.20 -7.92
N ILE A 165 5.52 1.14 -7.15
CA ILE A 165 6.28 -0.02 -7.60
C ILE A 165 5.46 -1.27 -7.28
N LEU A 166 5.31 -2.15 -8.28
CA LEU A 166 4.78 -3.50 -8.12
C LEU A 166 5.81 -4.49 -8.64
N LYS A 167 6.07 -5.57 -7.89
CA LYS A 167 6.97 -6.64 -8.31
C LYS A 167 6.38 -8.00 -7.99
N ILE A 168 6.36 -8.90 -8.98
CA ILE A 168 6.00 -10.31 -8.85
C ILE A 168 7.11 -11.12 -9.53
N PRO A 169 8.23 -11.41 -8.82
CA PRO A 169 9.45 -11.93 -9.45
C PRO A 169 9.27 -13.25 -10.20
N LYS A 170 8.45 -14.16 -9.65
CA LYS A 170 8.20 -15.49 -10.28
C LYS A 170 7.47 -15.39 -11.62
N LEU A 171 6.70 -14.31 -11.84
CA LEU A 171 6.02 -14.05 -13.11
C LEU A 171 6.81 -13.08 -13.99
N ASP A 172 8.02 -12.69 -13.58
CA ASP A 172 8.84 -11.65 -14.22
C ASP A 172 8.05 -10.36 -14.51
N ILE A 173 7.19 -9.98 -13.54
CA ILE A 173 6.43 -8.74 -13.60
C ILE A 173 7.08 -7.71 -12.70
N SER A 174 7.42 -6.56 -13.26
CA SER A 174 7.79 -5.38 -12.50
C SER A 174 7.21 -4.13 -13.14
N THR A 175 6.61 -3.28 -12.32
CA THR A 175 6.03 -2.01 -12.75
C THR A 175 6.58 -0.91 -11.85
N GLU A 176 7.07 0.15 -12.45
CA GLU A 176 7.44 1.38 -11.77
C GLU A 176 6.73 2.55 -12.45
N ILE A 177 5.90 3.27 -11.69
CA ILE A 177 5.19 4.46 -12.16
C ILE A 177 5.64 5.64 -11.31
N ILE A 178 6.08 6.70 -11.93
CA ILE A 178 6.41 7.97 -11.30
C ILE A 178 5.35 8.97 -11.76
N LEU A 179 4.60 9.50 -10.80
CA LEU A 179 3.61 10.56 -11.02
C LEU A 179 4.25 11.88 -10.62
N GLU A 180 4.29 12.81 -11.53
CA GLU A 180 4.73 14.18 -11.27
C GLU A 180 3.48 15.02 -11.01
N GLY A 181 3.29 15.47 -9.78
CA GLY A 181 2.07 16.18 -9.39
C GLY A 181 2.34 17.60 -8.93
N LYS A 182 1.91 18.58 -9.71
CA LYS A 182 1.54 19.88 -9.16
C LYS A 182 0.08 19.81 -8.77
N ASN A 183 -0.20 19.73 -7.49
CA ASN A 183 -1.41 20.03 -6.69
C ASN A 183 -2.83 20.10 -7.31
N ASN A 184 -3.05 19.75 -8.57
CA ASN A 184 -4.37 19.68 -9.18
C ASN A 184 -4.74 18.23 -9.44
N PHE A 185 -5.47 17.64 -8.50
CA PHE A 185 -5.95 16.25 -8.49
C PHE A 185 -6.73 15.77 -9.74
N LYS A 186 -6.86 16.59 -10.77
CA LYS A 186 -7.57 16.26 -12.00
C LYS A 186 -6.66 15.80 -13.14
N THR A 187 -5.37 16.16 -13.11
CA THR A 187 -4.42 15.84 -14.17
C THR A 187 -3.09 15.44 -13.57
N TYR A 188 -2.55 14.28 -13.96
CA TYR A 188 -1.23 13.81 -13.58
C TYR A 188 -0.41 13.57 -14.84
N GLU A 189 0.84 14.01 -14.82
CA GLU A 189 1.85 13.57 -15.77
C GLU A 189 2.73 12.56 -15.12
N GLY A 190 3.31 11.65 -15.90
CA GLY A 190 4.16 10.63 -15.33
C GLY A 190 4.93 9.82 -16.34
N LEU A 191 5.84 9.00 -15.79
CA LEU A 191 6.61 8.00 -16.50
C LEU A 191 6.23 6.63 -15.97
N ALA A 192 5.98 5.68 -16.88
CA ALA A 192 5.77 4.27 -16.56
C ALA A 192 6.87 3.41 -17.17
N ASN A 193 7.45 2.54 -16.35
CA ASN A 193 8.35 1.46 -16.77
C ASN A 193 7.68 0.15 -16.37
N ILE A 194 7.31 -0.67 -17.33
CA ILE A 194 6.60 -1.93 -17.12
C ILE A 194 7.38 -3.05 -17.77
N LYS A 195 7.73 -4.07 -16.99
CA LYS A 195 8.25 -5.33 -17.50
C LYS A 195 7.21 -6.40 -17.24
N VAL A 196 6.85 -7.14 -18.28
CA VAL A 196 5.96 -8.31 -18.20
C VAL A 196 6.59 -9.42 -19.05
N LEU A 197 7.02 -10.49 -18.40
CA LEU A 197 7.83 -11.52 -19.01
C LEU A 197 9.07 -10.86 -19.68
N ASN A 198 9.41 -11.24 -20.89
CA ASN A 198 10.55 -10.66 -21.61
C ASN A 198 10.24 -9.33 -22.33
N ASN A 199 9.07 -8.73 -22.10
CA ASN A 199 8.67 -7.48 -22.75
C ASN A 199 8.87 -6.31 -21.80
N PHE A 200 9.47 -5.24 -22.29
CA PHE A 200 9.70 -4.01 -21.57
C PHE A 200 8.99 -2.85 -22.26
N PHE A 201 8.19 -2.12 -21.50
CA PHE A 201 7.46 -0.93 -21.92
C PHE A 201 7.92 0.26 -21.11
N GLN A 202 8.27 1.33 -21.77
CA GLN A 202 8.54 2.62 -21.13
C GLN A 202 7.76 3.70 -21.85
N PHE A 203 7.00 4.52 -21.12
CA PHE A 203 6.24 5.60 -21.75
C PHE A 203 5.97 6.75 -20.80
N ASN A 204 5.92 7.95 -21.38
CA ASN A 204 5.39 9.12 -20.73
C ASN A 204 3.89 9.19 -20.93
N PHE A 205 3.17 9.61 -19.93
CA PHE A 205 1.72 9.70 -20.02
C PHE A 205 1.15 10.91 -19.29
N VAL A 206 -0.04 11.32 -19.74
CA VAL A 206 -0.88 12.31 -19.07
C VAL A 206 -2.19 11.64 -18.69
N LYS A 207 -2.51 11.62 -17.40
CA LYS A 207 -3.80 11.16 -16.88
C LYS A 207 -4.73 12.33 -16.72
N LYS A 208 -5.80 12.35 -17.53
CA LYS A 208 -6.97 13.22 -17.42
C LYS A 208 -8.19 12.34 -17.11
N LYS A 209 -9.22 12.40 -17.94
CA LYS A 209 -10.30 11.41 -17.94
C LYS A 209 -9.78 10.05 -18.42
N ASN A 210 -8.95 10.04 -19.45
CA ASN A 210 -8.23 8.90 -20.01
C ASN A 210 -6.73 9.00 -19.69
N ILE A 211 -5.97 7.96 -19.97
CA ILE A 211 -4.50 8.02 -20.00
C ILE A 211 -4.08 8.23 -21.45
N ILE A 212 -3.40 9.32 -21.70
CA ILE A 212 -2.81 9.65 -23.00
C ILE A 212 -1.34 9.31 -22.96
N ILE A 213 -0.88 8.40 -23.80
CA ILE A 213 0.52 7.99 -23.95
C ILE A 213 1.13 8.88 -25.03
N LYS A 214 2.16 9.66 -24.69
CA LYS A 214 2.77 10.64 -25.59
C LYS A 214 4.01 10.11 -26.30
N LYS A 215 4.81 9.33 -25.62
CA LYS A 215 6.03 8.72 -26.14
C LYS A 215 6.21 7.39 -25.45
N GLY A 216 6.07 6.33 -26.20
CA GLY A 216 6.22 4.96 -25.71
C GLY A 216 7.34 4.24 -26.46
N PHE A 217 8.02 3.36 -25.77
CA PHE A 217 9.01 2.44 -26.30
C PHE A 217 8.70 1.04 -25.81
N LEU A 218 8.59 0.10 -26.75
CA LEU A 218 8.45 -1.32 -26.50
C LEU A 218 9.72 -2.03 -26.93
N ARG A 219 10.26 -2.85 -26.06
CA ARG A 219 11.36 -3.77 -26.37
C ARG A 219 10.95 -5.18 -25.99
N SER A 220 11.09 -6.10 -26.95
CA SER A 220 10.90 -7.53 -26.73
C SER A 220 11.99 -8.32 -27.48
N SER A 221 11.96 -9.65 -27.35
CA SER A 221 12.84 -10.51 -28.15
C SER A 221 12.53 -10.48 -29.66
N MET A 222 11.31 -10.10 -30.04
CA MET A 222 10.83 -10.13 -31.43
C MET A 222 10.78 -8.74 -32.06
N ILE A 223 10.44 -7.70 -31.28
CA ILE A 223 10.17 -6.38 -31.83
C ILE A 223 10.68 -5.27 -30.90
N ASN A 224 11.28 -4.24 -31.50
CA ASN A 224 11.42 -2.94 -30.89
C ASN A 224 10.53 -1.97 -31.64
N SER A 225 9.74 -1.16 -30.92
CA SER A 225 8.83 -0.22 -31.53
C SER A 225 8.65 1.02 -30.69
N LEU A 226 8.31 2.11 -31.33
CA LEU A 226 7.72 3.28 -30.71
C LEU A 226 6.21 3.08 -30.68
N PHE A 227 5.53 3.68 -29.72
CA PHE A 227 4.08 3.70 -29.66
C PHE A 227 3.54 4.94 -28.99
N GLU A 228 2.37 5.35 -29.42
CA GLU A 228 1.57 6.42 -28.81
C GLU A 228 0.11 5.96 -28.71
N GLY A 229 -0.73 6.68 -28.00
CA GLY A 229 -2.15 6.35 -27.99
C GLY A 229 -2.87 6.69 -26.70
N GLU A 230 -4.02 6.06 -26.51
CA GLU A 230 -4.90 6.33 -25.39
C GLU A 230 -5.42 5.06 -24.74
N VAL A 231 -5.58 5.12 -23.40
CA VAL A 231 -6.20 4.06 -22.59
C VAL A 231 -7.42 4.61 -21.90
N PHE A 232 -8.55 3.95 -22.09
CA PHE A 232 -9.85 4.30 -21.55
C PHE A 232 -10.25 3.32 -20.45
N PHE A 233 -10.98 3.82 -19.44
CA PHE A 233 -11.48 2.99 -18.31
C PHE A 233 -13.00 3.02 -18.19
N ASN A 234 -13.67 3.92 -18.91
CA ASN A 234 -15.12 4.09 -18.91
C ASN A 234 -15.64 4.22 -20.35
N PRO A 235 -16.79 3.58 -20.70
CA PRO A 235 -17.57 2.66 -19.87
C PRO A 235 -16.88 1.30 -19.65
N PHE A 236 -15.97 0.90 -20.54
CA PHE A 236 -15.20 -0.34 -20.51
C PHE A 236 -13.71 -0.03 -20.62
N PHE A 237 -12.87 -0.97 -20.14
CA PHE A 237 -11.44 -0.92 -20.42
C PHE A 237 -11.20 -1.13 -21.91
N SER A 238 -10.57 -0.15 -22.56
CA SER A 238 -10.16 -0.19 -23.97
C SER A 238 -8.90 0.62 -24.18
N PHE A 239 -8.22 0.36 -25.25
CA PHE A 239 -7.04 1.11 -25.64
C PHE A 239 -6.98 1.24 -27.17
N HIS A 240 -6.41 2.33 -27.60
CA HIS A 240 -6.03 2.59 -28.99
C HIS A 240 -4.55 2.95 -29.00
N LEU A 241 -3.73 2.17 -29.69
CA LEU A 241 -2.28 2.35 -29.75
C LEU A 241 -1.84 2.34 -31.21
N ASP A 242 -1.15 3.38 -31.60
CA ASP A 242 -0.41 3.46 -32.87
C ASP A 242 1.01 2.96 -32.61
N ILE A 243 1.44 1.93 -33.31
CA ILE A 243 2.71 1.23 -33.10
C ILE A 243 3.57 1.35 -34.37
N GLU A 244 4.76 1.95 -34.21
CA GLU A 244 5.75 2.08 -35.28
C GLU A 244 6.91 1.12 -35.01
N PRO A 245 6.99 -0.02 -35.73
CA PRO A 245 8.09 -0.96 -35.58
C PRO A 245 9.40 -0.35 -36.07
N SER A 246 10.44 -0.39 -35.23
CA SER A 246 11.78 0.05 -35.62
C SER A 246 12.68 -1.13 -36.05
N THR A 247 12.53 -2.29 -35.39
CA THR A 247 13.25 -3.53 -35.75
C THR A 247 12.37 -4.74 -35.50
N LEU A 248 12.43 -5.70 -36.43
CA LEU A 248 11.80 -7.03 -36.30
C LEU A 248 12.89 -8.09 -36.30
N ASN A 249 12.90 -8.95 -35.31
CA ASN A 249 13.78 -10.10 -35.27
C ASN A 249 13.02 -11.35 -35.74
N THR A 250 13.20 -11.70 -37.00
CA THR A 250 12.53 -12.85 -37.66
C THR A 250 13.20 -14.20 -37.35
N GLY A 251 14.38 -14.19 -36.74
CA GLY A 251 15.12 -15.43 -36.43
C GLY A 251 14.45 -16.34 -35.37
N ASN A 252 13.46 -15.87 -34.67
CA ASN A 252 12.67 -16.64 -33.69
C ASN A 252 11.26 -17.03 -34.22
N LEU A 253 11.00 -16.85 -35.51
CA LEU A 253 9.73 -17.19 -36.17
C LEU A 253 9.76 -18.55 -36.91
N ILE A 254 10.84 -19.30 -36.77
CA ILE A 254 11.01 -20.63 -37.37
C ILE A 254 11.11 -21.67 -36.26
#